data_f5e3636bc2fcf5f481df02307ff462fb
#
_entry.id   f5e3636bc2fcf5f481df02307ff462fb
#
_cell.length_a   1.000
_cell.length_b   1.000
_cell.length_c   1.000
_cell.angle_alpha   90.00
_cell.angle_beta   90.00
_cell.angle_gamma   90.00
#
_symmetry.space_group_name_H-M   'P 1'
#
loop_
_entity.id
_entity.type
_entity.pdbx_description
1 polymer ?
#
loop_
_entity_poly.entity_id
_entity_poly.type
_entity_poly.pdbx_seq_one_letter_code
_entity_poly.pdbx_strand_id
1 'polypeptide(L)'
;RGLNTQARDHLKASGHLSKDEITYIITREIEDDFGCKTSFKEMREFAKSDRIVFTRNNDGLGVKNGSMGTITNLTKSKVQVQLDEGKDISFFPNLNPYFDQGWAVTIHKSQGTTVDRTFVLASYEMTQNLTYVAMTRHREDVHMYGSTLDFWRPEKLPEVLSKSGEKLSAADYLGAESLTKLMQKEDHLLTKIFTRISNELEAMGAVTKQ
;
A
#
# COMPACT_ATOMS: atom_id res chain seq x y z
N ARG A 1 -5.30 1.22 -0.10
CA ARG A 1 -6.62 0.78 -0.63
C ARG A 1 -7.28 1.87 -1.45
N GLY A 2 -7.33 3.12 -1.00
CA GLY A 2 -8.00 4.21 -1.71
C GLY A 2 -7.61 4.34 -3.19
N LEU A 3 -6.32 4.23 -3.52
CA LEU A 3 -5.86 4.30 -4.90
C LEU A 3 -6.37 3.14 -5.76
N ASN A 4 -6.42 1.90 -5.24
CA ASN A 4 -6.97 0.77 -5.98
C ASN A 4 -8.46 0.95 -6.26
N THR A 5 -9.23 1.44 -5.28
CA THR A 5 -10.67 1.73 -5.46
C THR A 5 -10.87 2.79 -6.53
N GLN A 6 -10.17 3.93 -6.44
CA GLN A 6 -10.27 5.01 -7.42
C GLN A 6 -9.86 4.57 -8.83
N ALA A 7 -8.78 3.79 -8.97
CA ALA A 7 -8.35 3.25 -10.24
C ALA A 7 -9.43 2.35 -10.85
N ARG A 8 -10.01 1.45 -10.06
CA ARG A 8 -11.08 0.55 -10.52
C ARG A 8 -12.34 1.31 -10.93
N ASP A 9 -12.76 2.31 -10.16
CA ASP A 9 -13.92 3.13 -10.48
C ASP A 9 -13.74 3.87 -11.81
N HIS A 10 -12.54 4.43 -12.03
CA HIS A 10 -12.20 5.08 -13.29
C HIS A 10 -12.20 4.10 -14.47
N LEU A 11 -11.61 2.91 -14.29
CA LEU A 11 -11.55 1.88 -15.32
C LEU A 11 -12.93 1.29 -15.65
N LYS A 12 -13.83 1.17 -14.66
CA LYS A 12 -15.22 0.80 -14.88
C LYS A 12 -15.98 1.88 -15.67
N ALA A 13 -15.78 3.13 -15.30
CA ALA A 13 -16.42 4.26 -15.96
C ALA A 13 -15.98 4.37 -17.44
N SER A 14 -14.72 4.09 -17.74
CA SER A 14 -14.14 4.09 -19.09
C SER A 14 -14.37 2.78 -19.88
N GLY A 15 -15.03 1.77 -19.29
CA GLY A 15 -15.32 0.49 -19.95
C GLY A 15 -14.13 -0.47 -20.07
N HIS A 16 -12.99 -0.16 -19.45
CA HIS A 16 -11.81 -1.04 -19.47
C HIS A 16 -11.88 -2.16 -18.41
N LEU A 17 -12.73 -2.02 -17.42
CA LEU A 17 -12.99 -3.02 -16.39
C LEU A 17 -14.48 -3.39 -16.40
N SER A 18 -14.80 -4.69 -16.27
CA SER A 18 -16.18 -5.15 -16.19
C SER A 18 -16.89 -4.52 -14.98
N LYS A 19 -18.17 -4.20 -15.16
CA LYS A 19 -19.03 -3.76 -14.05
C LYS A 19 -19.55 -4.93 -13.22
N ASP A 20 -19.52 -6.15 -13.77
CA ASP A 20 -19.93 -7.35 -13.09
C ASP A 20 -18.82 -7.79 -12.13
N GLU A 21 -19.11 -7.72 -10.85
CA GLU A 21 -18.18 -8.03 -9.77
C GLU A 21 -18.62 -9.24 -8.98
N ILE A 22 -17.63 -9.95 -8.48
CA ILE A 22 -17.84 -11.02 -7.51
C ILE A 22 -17.15 -10.63 -6.20
N THR A 23 -17.92 -10.63 -5.12
CA THR A 23 -17.41 -10.42 -3.78
C THR A 23 -16.96 -11.74 -3.18
N TYR A 24 -15.70 -11.80 -2.76
CA TYR A 24 -15.14 -12.90 -2.02
C TYR A 24 -14.98 -12.53 -0.54
N ILE A 25 -15.37 -13.45 0.34
CA ILE A 25 -15.05 -13.37 1.77
C ILE A 25 -13.72 -14.08 1.96
N ILE A 26 -12.67 -13.33 2.19
CA ILE A 26 -11.30 -13.82 2.35
C ILE A 26 -10.98 -13.87 3.84
N THR A 27 -10.61 -15.05 4.34
CA THR A 27 -10.14 -15.22 5.73
C THR A 27 -8.62 -15.20 5.72
N ARG A 28 -8.01 -14.29 6.47
CA ARG A 28 -6.55 -14.18 6.63
C ARG A 28 -6.17 -14.38 8.09
N GLU A 29 -5.06 -15.04 8.29
CA GLU A 29 -4.42 -15.12 9.60
C GLU A 29 -3.27 -14.13 9.68
N ILE A 30 -3.22 -13.38 10.76
CA ILE A 30 -2.09 -12.56 11.16
C ILE A 30 -1.53 -13.18 12.43
N GLU A 31 -0.23 -13.35 12.47
CA GLU A 31 0.51 -13.74 13.65
C GLU A 31 1.18 -12.46 14.20
N ASP A 32 0.95 -12.15 15.46
CA ASP A 32 1.61 -11.03 16.14
C ASP A 32 3.03 -11.39 16.58
N ASP A 33 3.77 -10.40 17.08
CA ASP A 33 5.14 -10.57 17.56
C ASP A 33 5.27 -11.55 18.73
N PHE A 34 4.17 -11.93 19.37
CA PHE A 34 4.08 -12.89 20.46
C PHE A 34 3.65 -14.29 20.00
N GLY A 35 3.47 -14.50 18.67
CA GLY A 35 3.03 -15.77 18.10
C GLY A 35 1.53 -16.05 18.22
N CYS A 36 0.73 -15.06 18.63
CA CYS A 36 -0.72 -15.20 18.70
C CYS A 36 -1.33 -15.03 17.30
N LYS A 37 -2.10 -16.05 16.85
CA LYS A 37 -2.75 -16.03 15.54
C LYS A 37 -4.15 -15.49 15.66
N THR A 38 -4.39 -14.39 14.99
CA THR A 38 -5.71 -13.77 14.86
C THR A 38 -6.22 -13.94 13.43
N SER A 39 -7.41 -14.51 13.26
CA SER A 39 -8.06 -14.59 11.94
C SER A 39 -9.07 -13.45 11.79
N PHE A 40 -9.05 -12.80 10.63
CA PHE A 40 -10.05 -11.81 10.28
C PHE A 40 -10.62 -12.09 8.90
N LYS A 41 -11.91 -11.77 8.75
CA LYS A 41 -12.63 -11.89 7.48
C LYS A 41 -12.68 -10.55 6.79
N GLU A 42 -12.36 -10.53 5.52
CA GLU A 42 -12.40 -9.34 4.70
C GLU A 42 -13.19 -9.62 3.43
N MET A 43 -14.08 -8.70 3.09
CA MET A 43 -14.77 -8.73 1.80
C MET A 43 -13.95 -7.99 0.76
N ARG A 44 -13.78 -8.62 -0.41
CA ARG A 44 -13.07 -8.05 -1.56
C ARG A 44 -13.81 -8.31 -2.84
N GLU A 45 -13.92 -7.29 -3.64
CA GLU A 45 -14.58 -7.30 -4.92
C GLU A 45 -13.55 -7.37 -6.05
N PHE A 46 -13.81 -8.26 -6.98
CA PHE A 46 -13.02 -8.41 -8.20
C PHE A 46 -13.93 -8.55 -9.41
N ALA A 47 -13.45 -8.08 -10.56
CA ALA A 47 -14.10 -8.18 -11.84
C ALA A 47 -13.18 -8.86 -12.86
N LYS A 48 -13.74 -9.28 -13.99
CA LYS A 48 -12.94 -9.69 -15.13
C LYS A 48 -12.10 -8.51 -15.62
N SER A 49 -10.85 -8.77 -15.99
CA SER A 49 -9.81 -7.80 -16.34
C SER A 49 -9.20 -7.04 -15.16
N ASP A 50 -9.57 -7.33 -13.92
CA ASP A 50 -8.89 -6.76 -12.77
C ASP A 50 -7.43 -7.20 -12.70
N ARG A 51 -6.57 -6.26 -12.29
CA ARG A 51 -5.17 -6.55 -11.94
C ARG A 51 -5.11 -7.05 -10.51
N ILE A 52 -4.35 -8.12 -10.28
CA ILE A 52 -4.09 -8.65 -8.94
C ILE A 52 -2.61 -8.77 -8.67
N VAL A 53 -2.27 -8.79 -7.38
CA VAL A 53 -0.93 -9.08 -6.86
C VAL A 53 -1.04 -10.18 -5.80
N PHE A 54 -0.16 -11.18 -5.86
CA PHE A 54 -0.04 -12.18 -4.81
C PHE A 54 0.79 -11.62 -3.65
N THR A 55 0.33 -11.85 -2.43
CA THR A 55 0.94 -11.28 -1.21
C THR A 55 1.68 -12.31 -0.37
N ARG A 56 1.82 -13.55 -0.88
CA ARG A 56 2.55 -14.66 -0.26
C ARG A 56 3.06 -15.62 -1.32
N ASN A 57 4.18 -16.29 -1.05
CA ASN A 57 4.67 -17.38 -1.90
C ASN A 57 3.70 -18.57 -1.85
N ASN A 58 3.44 -19.17 -3.00
CA ASN A 58 2.68 -20.40 -3.12
C ASN A 58 3.27 -21.26 -4.25
N ASP A 59 4.07 -22.26 -3.87
CA ASP A 59 4.77 -23.11 -4.81
C ASP A 59 3.78 -23.99 -5.62
N GLY A 60 2.65 -24.37 -5.03
CA GLY A 60 1.61 -25.15 -5.72
C GLY A 60 0.96 -24.40 -6.89
N LEU A 61 0.89 -23.08 -6.82
CA LEU A 61 0.44 -22.21 -7.91
C LEU A 61 1.62 -21.72 -8.77
N GLY A 62 2.86 -21.84 -8.28
CA GLY A 62 4.04 -21.30 -8.89
C GLY A 62 4.09 -19.78 -8.86
N VAL A 63 3.58 -19.15 -7.78
CA VAL A 63 3.59 -17.70 -7.60
C VAL A 63 4.43 -17.31 -6.39
N LYS A 64 5.06 -16.15 -6.47
CA LYS A 64 5.82 -15.52 -5.38
C LYS A 64 5.08 -14.31 -4.83
N ASN A 65 5.46 -13.88 -3.64
CA ASN A 65 5.04 -12.59 -3.13
C ASN A 65 5.46 -11.47 -4.10
N GLY A 66 4.49 -10.65 -4.55
CA GLY A 66 4.69 -9.64 -5.58
C GLY A 66 4.38 -10.12 -7.01
N SER A 67 4.18 -11.42 -7.28
CA SER A 67 3.72 -11.87 -8.60
C SER A 67 2.41 -11.19 -8.97
N MET A 68 2.32 -10.65 -10.17
CA MET A 68 1.17 -9.91 -10.67
C MET A 68 0.53 -10.63 -11.86
N GLY A 69 -0.74 -10.34 -12.08
CA GLY A 69 -1.48 -10.88 -13.23
C GLY A 69 -2.83 -10.22 -13.41
N THR A 70 -3.50 -10.61 -14.49
CA THR A 70 -4.83 -10.10 -14.86
C THR A 70 -5.85 -11.22 -14.76
N ILE A 71 -6.99 -10.94 -14.16
CA ILE A 71 -8.10 -11.90 -14.07
C ILE A 71 -8.69 -12.09 -15.46
N THR A 72 -8.61 -13.30 -15.96
CA THR A 72 -9.21 -13.69 -17.26
C THR A 72 -10.65 -14.18 -17.11
N ASN A 73 -10.92 -14.86 -15.99
CA ASN A 73 -12.27 -15.32 -15.67
C ASN A 73 -12.43 -15.48 -14.15
N LEU A 74 -13.64 -15.32 -13.63
CA LEU A 74 -13.95 -15.51 -12.23
C LEU A 74 -15.36 -16.08 -12.05
N THR A 75 -15.51 -16.93 -11.03
CA THR A 75 -16.76 -17.48 -10.53
C THR A 75 -16.80 -17.34 -9.01
N LYS A 76 -17.92 -17.62 -8.37
CA LYS A 76 -18.02 -17.54 -6.89
C LYS A 76 -16.98 -18.39 -6.14
N SER A 77 -16.47 -19.46 -6.76
CA SER A 77 -15.52 -20.36 -6.11
C SER A 77 -14.11 -20.32 -6.70
N LYS A 78 -13.93 -19.92 -7.96
CA LYS A 78 -12.67 -20.06 -8.70
C LYS A 78 -12.30 -18.78 -9.42
N VAL A 79 -11.02 -18.44 -9.39
CA VAL A 79 -10.43 -17.31 -10.14
C VAL A 79 -9.38 -17.86 -11.11
N GLN A 80 -9.42 -17.39 -12.35
CA GLN A 80 -8.43 -17.67 -13.38
C GLN A 80 -7.64 -16.38 -13.68
N VAL A 81 -6.34 -16.51 -13.74
CA VAL A 81 -5.42 -15.37 -13.86
C VAL A 81 -4.36 -15.70 -14.88
N GLN A 82 -4.11 -14.78 -15.77
CA GLN A 82 -2.90 -14.77 -16.59
C GLN A 82 -1.84 -13.92 -15.87
N LEU A 83 -0.77 -14.57 -15.46
CA LEU A 83 0.39 -13.88 -14.86
C LEU A 83 1.13 -13.05 -15.90
N ASP A 84 1.80 -11.98 -15.46
CA ASP A 84 2.60 -11.13 -16.36
C ASP A 84 3.75 -11.88 -17.05
N GLU A 85 4.17 -13.01 -16.47
CA GLU A 85 5.15 -13.94 -17.05
C GLU A 85 4.55 -14.79 -18.19
N GLY A 86 3.27 -14.61 -18.50
CA GLY A 86 2.54 -15.34 -19.56
C GLY A 86 1.94 -16.68 -19.13
N LYS A 87 2.09 -17.08 -17.87
CA LYS A 87 1.54 -18.32 -17.33
C LYS A 87 0.08 -18.14 -16.92
N ASP A 88 -0.78 -19.06 -17.31
CA ASP A 88 -2.17 -19.13 -16.84
C ASP A 88 -2.27 -20.01 -15.59
N ILE A 89 -2.91 -19.49 -14.56
CA ILE A 89 -3.16 -20.18 -13.32
C ILE A 89 -4.63 -20.10 -12.92
N SER A 90 -5.06 -21.01 -12.07
CA SER A 90 -6.39 -20.95 -11.47
C SER A 90 -6.34 -21.40 -10.02
N PHE A 91 -7.12 -20.74 -9.18
CA PHE A 91 -7.15 -21.04 -7.75
C PHE A 91 -8.52 -20.77 -7.13
N PHE A 92 -8.71 -21.31 -5.92
CA PHE A 92 -9.89 -21.09 -5.10
C PHE A 92 -9.56 -20.03 -4.04
N PRO A 93 -10.23 -18.86 -4.02
CA PRO A 93 -9.93 -17.76 -3.07
C PRO A 93 -9.96 -18.18 -1.59
N ASN A 94 -10.85 -19.12 -1.24
CA ASN A 94 -10.96 -19.62 0.13
C ASN A 94 -9.73 -20.44 0.59
N LEU A 95 -9.07 -21.12 -0.35
CA LEU A 95 -7.87 -21.91 -0.08
C LEU A 95 -6.59 -21.10 -0.27
N ASN A 96 -6.67 -20.03 -1.07
CA ASN A 96 -5.54 -19.16 -1.41
C ASN A 96 -5.92 -17.68 -1.17
N PRO A 97 -6.01 -17.24 0.09
CA PRO A 97 -6.52 -15.90 0.43
C PRO A 97 -5.49 -14.78 0.25
N TYR A 98 -4.27 -15.13 -0.13
CA TYR A 98 -3.15 -14.19 -0.15
C TYR A 98 -2.98 -13.52 -1.53
N PHE A 99 -4.01 -12.84 -1.99
CA PHE A 99 -3.98 -11.98 -3.17
C PHE A 99 -4.74 -10.68 -2.90
N ASP A 100 -4.46 -9.65 -3.68
CA ASP A 100 -5.02 -8.32 -3.52
C ASP A 100 -5.20 -7.63 -4.89
N GLN A 101 -5.93 -6.52 -4.92
CA GLN A 101 -6.00 -5.66 -6.10
C GLN A 101 -4.60 -5.13 -6.42
N GLY A 102 -4.21 -5.16 -7.70
CA GLY A 102 -2.86 -4.88 -8.16
C GLY A 102 -2.74 -3.63 -9.04
N TRP A 103 -3.73 -2.73 -9.06
CA TRP A 103 -3.64 -1.46 -9.78
C TRP A 103 -2.67 -0.48 -9.12
N ALA A 104 -2.65 -0.46 -7.80
CA ALA A 104 -1.66 0.27 -7.01
C ALA A 104 -1.07 -0.66 -5.96
N VAL A 105 0.25 -0.75 -5.92
CA VAL A 105 1.02 -1.59 -5.00
C VAL A 105 2.03 -0.75 -4.23
N THR A 106 2.44 -1.22 -3.06
CA THR A 106 3.53 -0.56 -2.33
C THR A 106 4.85 -0.81 -3.03
N ILE A 107 5.81 0.11 -2.87
CA ILE A 107 7.14 0.00 -3.45
C ILE A 107 7.81 -1.34 -3.06
N HIS A 108 7.65 -1.79 -1.81
CA HIS A 108 8.18 -3.08 -1.37
C HIS A 108 7.59 -4.27 -2.15
N LYS A 109 6.28 -4.23 -2.45
CA LYS A 109 5.64 -5.30 -3.24
C LYS A 109 6.00 -5.26 -4.72
N SER A 110 6.44 -4.11 -5.23
CA SER A 110 6.91 -3.97 -6.61
C SER A 110 8.36 -4.40 -6.81
N GLN A 111 9.07 -4.75 -5.74
CA GLN A 111 10.46 -5.17 -5.82
C GLN A 111 10.58 -6.47 -6.65
N GLY A 112 11.47 -6.46 -7.63
CA GLY A 112 11.65 -7.58 -8.56
C GLY A 112 10.71 -7.57 -9.77
N THR A 113 9.70 -6.69 -9.83
CA THR A 113 8.85 -6.52 -11.01
C THR A 113 9.45 -5.51 -11.98
N THR A 114 9.16 -5.66 -13.26
CA THR A 114 9.50 -4.69 -14.31
C THR A 114 8.27 -4.46 -15.18
N VAL A 115 7.91 -3.21 -15.39
CA VAL A 115 6.73 -2.80 -16.16
C VAL A 115 7.13 -1.76 -17.21
N ASP A 116 6.31 -1.53 -18.22
CA ASP A 116 6.66 -0.56 -19.26
C ASP A 116 6.64 0.87 -18.72
N ARG A 117 5.62 1.23 -17.96
CA ARG A 117 5.47 2.56 -17.33
C ARG A 117 5.17 2.46 -15.86
N THR A 118 5.75 3.37 -15.10
CA THR A 118 5.56 3.45 -13.64
C THR A 118 5.01 4.82 -13.26
N PHE A 119 3.99 4.82 -12.42
CA PHE A 119 3.44 6.02 -11.80
C PHE A 119 3.70 5.94 -10.28
N VAL A 120 4.57 6.81 -9.79
CA VAL A 120 5.01 6.82 -8.39
C VAL A 120 4.29 7.93 -7.64
N LEU A 121 3.56 7.58 -6.59
CA LEU A 121 3.06 8.57 -5.63
C LEU A 121 4.08 8.73 -4.52
N ALA A 122 4.76 9.86 -4.51
CA ALA A 122 5.75 10.19 -3.50
C ALA A 122 5.09 10.50 -2.15
N SER A 123 5.74 10.11 -1.06
CA SER A 123 5.38 10.45 0.31
C SER A 123 6.61 10.86 1.11
N TYR A 124 6.41 11.53 2.25
CA TYR A 124 7.50 11.92 3.14
C TYR A 124 8.29 10.75 3.74
N GLU A 125 7.68 9.56 3.75
CA GLU A 125 8.30 8.33 4.27
C GLU A 125 9.24 7.66 3.26
N MET A 126 9.31 8.18 2.03
CA MET A 126 10.23 7.64 1.03
C MET A 126 11.66 7.95 1.40
N THR A 127 12.46 6.90 1.45
CA THR A 127 13.91 6.97 1.60
C THR A 127 14.60 6.88 0.25
N GLN A 128 15.88 7.19 0.18
CA GLN A 128 16.69 7.05 -1.02
C GLN A 128 16.58 5.65 -1.65
N ASN A 129 16.62 4.60 -0.82
CA ASN A 129 16.51 3.23 -1.29
C ASN A 129 15.13 2.93 -1.89
N LEU A 130 14.06 3.39 -1.23
CA LEU A 130 12.70 3.23 -1.76
C LEU A 130 12.48 4.04 -3.04
N THR A 131 13.01 5.26 -3.08
CA THR A 131 12.99 6.12 -4.27
C THR A 131 13.68 5.42 -5.44
N TYR A 132 14.88 4.89 -5.22
CA TYR A 132 15.62 4.13 -6.24
C TYR A 132 14.81 2.93 -6.74
N VAL A 133 14.26 2.10 -5.83
CA VAL A 133 13.43 0.96 -6.22
C VAL A 133 12.22 1.40 -7.04
N ALA A 134 11.51 2.45 -6.64
CA ALA A 134 10.33 2.93 -7.35
C ALA A 134 10.67 3.46 -8.75
N MET A 135 11.75 4.23 -8.85
CA MET A 135 12.18 4.89 -10.10
C MET A 135 12.85 3.93 -11.10
N THR A 136 13.22 2.73 -10.69
CA THR A 136 13.91 1.75 -11.54
C THR A 136 13.02 0.58 -11.97
N ARG A 137 11.70 0.67 -11.81
CA ARG A 137 10.75 -0.42 -12.20
C ARG A 137 10.29 -0.32 -13.64
N HIS A 138 10.50 0.79 -14.32
CA HIS A 138 10.04 1.03 -15.69
C HIS A 138 11.04 0.54 -16.74
N ARG A 139 10.53 0.21 -17.93
CA ARG A 139 11.32 0.01 -19.15
C ARG A 139 11.34 1.27 -20.01
N GLU A 140 10.20 1.95 -20.12
CA GLU A 140 10.00 3.07 -21.03
C GLU A 140 10.00 4.41 -20.29
N ASP A 141 9.11 4.55 -19.28
CA ASP A 141 8.88 5.85 -18.66
C ASP A 141 8.43 5.76 -17.20
N VAL A 142 8.75 6.81 -16.42
CA VAL A 142 8.36 6.95 -15.03
C VAL A 142 7.85 8.36 -14.75
N HIS A 143 6.66 8.42 -14.17
CA HIS A 143 6.06 9.67 -13.71
C HIS A 143 5.97 9.69 -12.19
N MET A 144 6.47 10.75 -11.57
CA MET A 144 6.37 10.95 -10.14
C MET A 144 5.34 12.03 -9.82
N TYR A 145 4.48 11.73 -8.87
CA TYR A 145 3.46 12.63 -8.36
C TYR A 145 3.67 12.84 -6.86
N GLY A 146 3.47 14.05 -6.40
CA GLY A 146 3.53 14.42 -4.99
C GLY A 146 2.31 15.25 -4.61
N SER A 147 1.80 15.06 -3.40
CA SER A 147 0.77 15.94 -2.85
C SER A 147 1.34 17.30 -2.51
N THR A 148 0.65 18.37 -2.86
CA THR A 148 1.04 19.74 -2.45
C THR A 148 0.92 19.95 -0.92
N LEU A 149 0.17 19.09 -0.23
CA LEU A 149 0.11 19.06 1.23
C LEU A 149 1.39 18.49 1.84
N ASP A 150 1.94 17.44 1.20
CA ASP A 150 3.18 16.81 1.64
C ASP A 150 4.41 17.58 1.15
N PHE A 151 4.35 18.10 -0.07
CA PHE A 151 5.47 18.80 -0.74
C PHE A 151 5.07 20.21 -1.13
N TRP A 152 4.76 21.03 -0.13
CA TRP A 152 4.41 22.46 -0.34
C TRP A 152 5.54 23.30 -0.96
N ARG A 153 6.77 22.77 -0.95
CA ARG A 153 7.95 23.30 -1.65
C ARG A 153 8.49 22.24 -2.62
N PRO A 154 8.07 22.25 -3.89
CA PRO A 154 8.50 21.27 -4.89
C PRO A 154 10.02 21.19 -5.06
N GLU A 155 10.73 22.31 -4.86
CA GLU A 155 12.19 22.38 -4.92
C GLU A 155 12.90 21.54 -3.85
N LYS A 156 12.21 21.19 -2.77
CA LYS A 156 12.73 20.32 -1.71
C LYS A 156 12.47 18.83 -1.95
N LEU A 157 11.74 18.48 -3.00
CA LEU A 157 11.44 17.08 -3.31
C LEU A 157 12.71 16.22 -3.44
N PRO A 158 13.78 16.64 -4.15
CA PRO A 158 15.02 15.87 -4.23
C PRO A 158 15.67 15.63 -2.86
N GLU A 159 15.65 16.62 -1.98
CA GLU A 159 16.20 16.52 -0.62
C GLU A 159 15.43 15.48 0.20
N VAL A 160 14.09 15.50 0.13
CA VAL A 160 13.23 14.53 0.84
C VAL A 160 13.44 13.12 0.32
N LEU A 161 13.47 12.94 -0.99
CA LEU A 161 13.59 11.63 -1.63
C LEU A 161 15.01 11.02 -1.55
N SER A 162 16.01 11.85 -1.22
CA SER A 162 17.41 11.40 -1.03
C SER A 162 17.76 11.13 0.44
N LYS A 163 16.81 11.20 1.37
CA LYS A 163 17.05 10.90 2.78
C LYS A 163 17.60 9.48 2.95
N SER A 164 18.68 9.35 3.70
CA SER A 164 19.21 8.03 4.08
C SER A 164 18.11 7.23 4.81
N GLY A 165 17.91 5.99 4.37
CA GLY A 165 16.99 5.05 5.02
C GLY A 165 17.65 4.25 6.13
N GLU A 166 18.78 4.70 6.65
CA GLU A 166 19.40 4.07 7.81
C GLU A 166 18.38 4.07 8.96
N LYS A 167 17.94 2.88 9.34
CA LYS A 167 17.27 2.69 10.62
C LYS A 167 18.34 2.96 11.66
N LEU A 168 18.33 4.17 12.21
CA LEU A 168 19.09 4.43 13.42
C LEU A 168 18.59 3.42 14.46
N SER A 169 19.44 2.51 14.85
CA SER A 169 19.19 1.61 15.97
C SER A 169 18.98 2.49 17.21
N ALA A 170 18.10 2.09 18.12
CA ALA A 170 17.98 2.78 19.42
C ALA A 170 19.33 2.87 20.15
N ALA A 171 20.30 2.00 19.81
CA ALA A 171 21.66 2.03 20.30
C ALA A 171 22.52 3.18 19.71
N ASP A 172 22.11 3.74 18.58
CA ASP A 172 22.79 4.89 17.95
C ASP A 172 22.39 6.22 18.62
N TYR A 173 21.32 6.22 19.41
CA TYR A 173 20.93 7.31 20.28
C TYR A 173 21.68 7.16 21.63
N LEU A 174 22.95 7.54 21.62
CA LEU A 174 23.79 7.52 22.80
C LEU A 174 23.26 8.47 23.89
N GLY A 175 22.75 7.89 24.97
CA GLY A 175 22.48 8.51 26.24
C GLY A 175 21.00 8.63 26.58
N ALA A 176 20.66 8.18 27.78
CA ALA A 176 19.30 8.26 28.36
C ALA A 176 18.72 9.69 28.35
N GLU A 177 19.56 10.72 28.44
CA GLU A 177 19.15 12.13 28.32
C GLU A 177 18.60 12.50 26.93
N SER A 178 19.16 11.94 25.87
CA SER A 178 18.72 12.22 24.50
C SER A 178 17.36 11.56 24.22
N LEU A 179 17.13 10.35 24.72
CA LEU A 179 15.84 9.66 24.64
C LEU A 179 14.76 10.41 25.42
N THR A 180 15.06 10.87 26.62
CA THR A 180 14.11 11.64 27.44
C THR A 180 13.73 12.97 26.78
N LYS A 181 14.69 13.67 26.13
CA LYS A 181 14.42 14.90 25.39
C LYS A 181 13.59 14.66 24.13
N LEU A 182 13.79 13.53 23.44
CA LEU A 182 12.99 13.15 22.25
C LEU A 182 11.56 12.80 22.67
N MET A 183 11.36 12.00 23.72
CA MET A 183 10.03 11.66 24.25
C MET A 183 9.28 12.92 24.70
N GLN A 184 9.93 13.83 25.42
CA GLN A 184 9.34 15.12 25.81
C GLN A 184 8.96 16.00 24.62
N LYS A 185 9.72 15.93 23.52
CA LYS A 185 9.45 16.69 22.28
C LYS A 185 8.26 16.10 21.52
N GLU A 186 8.12 14.78 21.49
CA GLU A 186 6.96 14.11 20.90
C GLU A 186 5.68 14.37 21.69
N ASP A 187 5.73 14.28 23.04
CA ASP A 187 4.59 14.60 23.91
C ASP A 187 4.14 16.05 23.72
N HIS A 188 5.10 16.98 23.59
CA HIS A 188 4.78 18.37 23.34
C HIS A 188 4.16 18.61 21.97
N LEU A 189 4.61 17.87 20.93
CA LEU A 189 4.05 17.94 19.59
C LEU A 189 2.61 17.38 19.56
N LEU A 190 2.41 16.22 20.18
CA LEU A 190 1.09 15.60 20.30
C LEU A 190 0.13 16.50 21.07
N THR A 191 0.56 17.08 22.19
CA THR A 191 -0.25 18.03 22.98
C THR A 191 -0.66 19.23 22.13
N LYS A 192 0.25 19.80 21.32
CA LYS A 192 -0.08 20.91 20.42
C LYS A 192 -1.10 20.51 19.34
N ILE A 193 -0.95 19.32 18.76
CA ILE A 193 -1.87 18.80 17.75
C ILE A 193 -3.25 18.60 18.39
N PHE A 194 -3.34 17.94 19.55
CA PHE A 194 -4.61 17.73 20.24
C PHE A 194 -5.28 19.04 20.65
N THR A 195 -4.51 20.01 21.18
CA THR A 195 -5.06 21.34 21.52
C THR A 195 -5.62 22.05 20.29
N ARG A 196 -4.91 21.97 19.16
CA ARG A 196 -5.36 22.58 17.90
C ARG A 196 -6.64 21.93 17.38
N ILE A 197 -6.72 20.59 17.36
CA ILE A 197 -7.89 19.83 16.96
C ILE A 197 -9.07 20.15 17.88
N SER A 198 -8.87 20.21 19.21
CA SER A 198 -9.93 20.57 20.15
C SER A 198 -10.48 21.98 19.91
N ASN A 199 -9.59 22.96 19.69
CA ASN A 199 -10.00 24.34 19.41
C ASN A 199 -10.78 24.44 18.07
N GLU A 200 -10.38 23.70 17.05
CA GLU A 200 -11.08 23.66 15.75
C GLU A 200 -12.46 22.99 15.90
N LEU A 201 -12.58 21.91 16.68
CA LEU A 201 -13.86 21.24 16.96
C LEU A 201 -14.81 22.12 17.78
N GLU A 202 -14.29 22.88 18.76
CA GLU A 202 -15.07 23.87 19.51
C GLU A 202 -15.56 25.02 18.61
N ALA A 203 -14.70 25.51 17.71
CA ALA A 203 -15.06 26.56 16.75
C ALA A 203 -16.12 26.11 15.73
N MET A 204 -16.15 24.80 15.41
CA MET A 204 -17.16 24.19 14.54
C MET A 204 -18.47 23.82 15.26
N GLY A 205 -18.58 24.07 16.56
CA GLY A 205 -19.78 23.75 17.36
C GLY A 205 -20.01 22.25 17.56
N ALA A 206 -19.00 21.41 17.36
CA ALA A 206 -19.10 19.94 17.43
C ALA A 206 -18.97 19.38 18.85
N VAL A 207 -18.61 20.20 19.84
CA VAL A 207 -18.50 19.81 21.26
C VAL A 207 -19.28 20.80 22.12
N THR A 208 -20.45 20.40 22.54
CA THR A 208 -21.18 21.06 23.63
C THR A 208 -20.56 20.59 24.96
N LYS A 209 -20.06 21.53 25.76
CA LYS A 209 -19.65 21.24 27.15
C LYS A 209 -20.83 20.64 27.90
N GLN A 210 -20.68 19.42 28.39
CA GLN A 210 -21.40 18.92 29.57
C GLN A 210 -20.52 19.12 30.80
#